data_fd209fc0cbb33625c89f10199e97cd03
#
_entry.id   fd209fc0cbb33625c89f10199e97cd03
#
_cell.length_a   1.000
_cell.length_b   1.000
_cell.length_c   1.000
_cell.angle_alpha   90.00
_cell.angle_beta   90.00
_cell.angle_gamma   90.00
#
_symmetry.space_group_name_H-M   'P 1'
#
loop_
_entity.id
_entity.type
_entity.pdbx_description
1 polymer ?
#
loop_
_entity_poly.entity_id
_entity_poly.type
_entity_poly.pdbx_seq_one_letter_code
_entity_poly.pdbx_strand_id
1 'polypeptide(L)'
;MKTIALGTLLAALAASTAWAQHNVTEDSSAEGALLTWRDPVPWQVGLGYERLARPVKLAGAEMDLKADVVEGMVGVAPWPWLLLYGHVGAAEAELEKTMAAKGSGGAGGLVGARVNVWQIYEGVENSAWRVTLQLAGEYSHRTSADDGAGELEWDEGLVMLPIDYHLSFARRARNVDAHEFQSLHAYVGPAVSALDGTWTCAGVEQDFSEKESFGVVGGGEMWLLANLAFGARVDWFDGVSGQVTLRYRF
;
A
#
# COMPACT_ATOMS: atom_id res chain seq x y z
N MET A 1 -5.67 -1.93 25.74
CA MET A 1 -4.99 -0.64 25.67
C MET A 1 -4.54 -0.26 24.25
N LYS A 2 -4.60 -1.17 23.27
CA LYS A 2 -4.18 -0.91 21.85
C LYS A 2 -5.17 -0.02 21.06
N THR A 3 -6.45 0.03 21.42
CA THR A 3 -7.50 0.78 20.70
C THR A 3 -7.38 2.31 20.81
N ILE A 4 -6.65 2.83 21.80
CA ILE A 4 -6.50 4.29 22.02
C ILE A 4 -5.48 4.89 21.04
N ALA A 5 -4.49 4.12 20.60
CA ALA A 5 -3.45 4.61 19.69
C ALA A 5 -3.99 4.92 18.28
N LEU A 6 -4.96 4.14 17.79
CA LEU A 6 -5.56 4.34 16.46
C LEU A 6 -6.42 5.61 16.41
N GLY A 7 -7.17 5.90 17.49
CA GLY A 7 -8.00 7.10 17.59
C GLY A 7 -7.17 8.40 17.64
N THR A 8 -6.02 8.36 18.30
CA THR A 8 -5.12 9.53 18.39
C THR A 8 -4.43 9.80 17.06
N LEU A 9 -4.11 8.74 16.30
CA LEU A 9 -3.50 8.86 14.97
C LEU A 9 -4.48 9.48 13.96
N LEU A 10 -5.75 9.06 13.99
CA LEU A 10 -6.82 9.62 13.15
C LEU A 10 -7.11 11.10 13.48
N ALA A 11 -7.06 11.50 14.76
CA ALA A 11 -7.23 12.88 15.17
C ALA A 11 -6.05 13.77 14.75
N ALA A 12 -4.81 13.25 14.79
CA ALA A 12 -3.63 13.95 14.29
C ALA A 12 -3.66 14.12 12.75
N LEU A 13 -4.20 13.13 12.03
CA LEU A 13 -4.45 13.19 10.58
C LEU A 13 -5.43 14.32 10.23
N ALA A 14 -6.53 14.47 10.97
CA ALA A 14 -7.52 15.52 10.74
C ALA A 14 -6.97 16.94 11.00
N ALA A 15 -6.05 17.09 11.95
CA ALA A 15 -5.42 18.36 12.26
C ALA A 15 -4.36 18.78 11.23
N SER A 16 -3.66 17.82 10.60
CA SER A 16 -2.63 18.11 9.61
C SER A 16 -3.21 18.53 8.24
N THR A 17 -4.44 18.16 7.94
CA THR A 17 -5.12 18.53 6.68
C THR A 17 -5.39 20.03 6.56
N ALA A 18 -5.59 20.73 7.67
CA ALA A 18 -5.74 22.19 7.67
C ALA A 18 -4.45 22.95 7.29
N TRP A 19 -3.29 22.34 7.51
CA TRP A 19 -1.98 22.91 7.16
C TRP A 19 -1.58 22.65 5.71
N ALA A 20 -1.99 21.54 5.14
CA ALA A 20 -1.69 21.18 3.74
C ALA A 20 -2.39 22.12 2.72
N GLN A 21 -3.51 22.73 3.12
CA GLN A 21 -4.23 23.67 2.24
C GLN A 21 -3.54 25.04 2.10
N HIS A 22 -2.61 25.40 2.99
CA HIS A 22 -2.02 26.76 2.99
C HIS A 22 -0.75 26.91 2.14
N ASN A 23 -0.17 25.82 1.65
CA ASN A 23 1.05 25.83 0.85
C ASN A 23 0.84 25.56 -0.64
N VAL A 24 -0.39 25.46 -1.09
CA VAL A 24 -0.70 25.47 -2.52
C VAL A 24 -0.72 26.94 -2.96
N THR A 25 0.41 27.44 -3.43
CA THR A 25 0.45 28.74 -4.10
C THR A 25 -0.48 28.71 -5.31
N GLU A 26 -1.50 29.55 -5.31
CA GLU A 26 -2.51 29.72 -6.35
C GLU A 26 -1.95 30.13 -7.73
N ASP A 27 -0.65 30.19 -7.87
CA ASP A 27 0.01 30.75 -9.05
C ASP A 27 0.52 29.69 -10.04
N SER A 28 -0.03 28.49 -10.00
CA SER A 28 0.20 27.54 -11.07
C SER A 28 -0.89 27.65 -12.14
N SER A 29 -0.75 28.63 -13.02
CA SER A 29 -1.29 28.62 -14.38
C SER A 29 -0.77 27.43 -15.22
N ALA A 30 -0.40 26.34 -14.58
CA ALA A 30 0.02 25.11 -15.19
C ALA A 30 -1.22 24.37 -15.71
N GLU A 31 -1.65 24.74 -16.91
CA GLU A 31 -2.59 23.98 -17.74
C GLU A 31 -2.14 22.53 -18.01
N GLY A 32 -1.16 22.03 -17.29
CA GLY A 32 -0.59 20.72 -17.39
C GLY A 32 -0.31 20.03 -16.04
N ALA A 33 -0.72 20.61 -14.92
CA ALA A 33 -0.55 19.95 -13.63
C ALA A 33 -1.42 18.69 -13.57
N LEU A 34 -0.78 17.55 -13.45
CA LEU A 34 -1.40 16.21 -13.40
C LEU A 34 -2.40 16.00 -12.26
N LEU A 35 -2.48 16.95 -11.33
CA LEU A 35 -3.48 17.01 -10.27
C LEU A 35 -4.08 18.41 -10.26
N THR A 36 -4.78 18.77 -11.33
CA THR A 36 -5.65 19.93 -11.27
C THR A 36 -6.82 19.58 -10.37
N TRP A 37 -7.23 20.50 -9.51
CA TRP A 37 -8.42 20.41 -8.66
C TRP A 37 -9.71 20.20 -9.46
N ARG A 38 -9.61 20.12 -10.79
CA ARG A 38 -10.70 20.02 -11.76
C ARG A 38 -10.93 18.59 -12.25
N ASP A 39 -10.02 17.66 -11.98
CA ASP A 39 -10.23 16.29 -12.39
C ASP A 39 -11.35 15.66 -11.55
N PRO A 40 -12.35 15.06 -12.20
CA PRO A 40 -13.38 14.34 -11.48
C PRO A 40 -12.73 13.24 -10.64
N VAL A 41 -13.32 12.96 -9.50
CA VAL A 41 -12.87 11.93 -8.56
C VAL A 41 -12.55 10.64 -9.30
N PRO A 42 -11.29 10.27 -9.47
CA PRO A 42 -10.96 9.09 -10.22
C PRO A 42 -11.21 7.86 -9.35
N TRP A 43 -12.06 6.99 -9.85
CA TRP A 43 -12.16 5.63 -9.36
C TRP A 43 -11.02 4.80 -9.94
N GLN A 44 -10.52 3.88 -9.14
CA GLN A 44 -9.48 2.95 -9.54
C GLN A 44 -9.95 1.53 -9.26
N VAL A 45 -9.66 0.63 -10.18
CA VAL A 45 -9.80 -0.82 -9.96
C VAL A 45 -8.50 -1.48 -10.37
N GLY A 46 -8.19 -2.63 -9.80
CA GLY A 46 -6.95 -3.31 -10.12
C GLY A 46 -6.90 -4.74 -9.64
N LEU A 47 -5.78 -5.36 -9.96
CA LEU A 47 -5.38 -6.68 -9.50
C LEU A 47 -4.02 -6.55 -8.85
N GLY A 48 -3.79 -7.30 -7.78
CA GLY A 48 -2.54 -7.36 -7.06
C GLY A 48 -2.11 -8.80 -6.80
N TYR A 49 -0.81 -8.98 -6.72
CA TYR A 49 -0.19 -10.16 -6.14
C TYR A 49 0.80 -9.68 -5.09
N GLU A 50 0.72 -10.24 -3.91
CA GLU A 50 1.62 -9.98 -2.80
C GLU A 50 2.26 -11.29 -2.33
N ARG A 51 3.56 -11.24 -2.07
CA ARG A 51 4.27 -12.25 -1.33
C ARG A 51 4.73 -11.66 0.00
N LEU A 52 4.08 -12.05 1.08
CA LEU A 52 4.44 -11.71 2.44
C LEU A 52 5.56 -12.65 2.92
N ALA A 53 6.59 -12.10 3.56
CA ALA A 53 7.59 -12.88 4.29
C ALA A 53 7.97 -12.11 5.56
N ARG A 54 7.53 -12.63 6.72
CA ARG A 54 7.68 -11.97 8.02
C ARG A 54 8.20 -12.94 9.07
N PRO A 55 9.30 -12.64 9.75
CA PRO A 55 9.70 -13.34 10.95
C PRO A 55 8.71 -13.07 12.08
N VAL A 56 8.16 -14.13 12.66
CA VAL A 56 7.20 -14.10 13.76
C VAL A 56 7.68 -14.91 14.95
N LYS A 57 7.12 -14.64 16.12
CA LYS A 57 7.35 -15.42 17.36
C LYS A 57 6.10 -16.20 17.70
N LEU A 58 6.19 -17.52 17.65
CA LEU A 58 5.15 -18.46 18.07
C LEU A 58 5.63 -19.19 19.32
N ALA A 59 4.94 -19.07 20.43
CA ALA A 59 5.30 -19.69 21.71
C ALA A 59 6.78 -19.46 22.13
N GLY A 60 7.37 -18.32 21.75
CA GLY A 60 8.76 -17.96 22.03
C GLY A 60 9.79 -18.49 21.02
N ALA A 61 9.41 -19.29 20.05
CA ALA A 61 10.26 -19.72 18.95
C ALA A 61 10.11 -18.76 17.75
N GLU A 62 11.23 -18.49 17.07
CA GLU A 62 11.22 -17.70 15.82
C GLU A 62 10.86 -18.61 14.64
N MET A 63 9.91 -18.14 13.82
CA MET A 63 9.43 -18.78 12.63
C MET A 63 9.25 -17.76 11.52
N ASP A 64 9.20 -18.22 10.27
CA ASP A 64 8.91 -17.35 9.12
C ASP A 64 7.47 -17.61 8.66
N LEU A 65 6.62 -16.58 8.80
CA LEU A 65 5.30 -16.53 8.15
C LEU A 65 5.51 -16.15 6.69
N LYS A 66 5.12 -17.03 5.78
CA LYS A 66 5.08 -16.74 4.35
C LYS A 66 3.65 -16.84 3.85
N ALA A 67 3.23 -15.86 3.04
CA ALA A 67 1.93 -15.91 2.40
C ALA A 67 2.01 -15.39 0.97
N ASP A 68 1.28 -16.05 0.09
CA ASP A 68 1.02 -15.61 -1.28
C ASP A 68 -0.44 -15.15 -1.35
N VAL A 69 -0.67 -13.90 -1.79
CA VAL A 69 -1.99 -13.26 -1.82
C VAL A 69 -2.29 -12.76 -3.22
N VAL A 70 -3.44 -13.14 -3.75
CA VAL A 70 -3.98 -12.61 -5.02
C VAL A 70 -5.25 -11.83 -4.70
N GLU A 71 -5.29 -10.57 -5.09
CA GLU A 71 -6.35 -9.67 -4.67
C GLU A 71 -6.86 -8.76 -5.78
N GLY A 72 -8.16 -8.46 -5.74
CA GLY A 72 -8.77 -7.38 -6.47
C GLY A 72 -8.79 -6.13 -5.61
N MET A 73 -8.54 -4.96 -6.21
CA MET A 73 -8.56 -3.68 -5.52
C MET A 73 -9.60 -2.72 -6.10
N VAL A 74 -10.13 -1.87 -5.24
CA VAL A 74 -10.90 -0.69 -5.60
C VAL A 74 -10.37 0.50 -4.80
N GLY A 75 -10.27 1.66 -5.44
CA GLY A 75 -9.83 2.88 -4.79
C GLY A 75 -10.61 4.09 -5.28
N VAL A 76 -10.64 5.12 -4.46
CA VAL A 76 -11.27 6.40 -4.77
C VAL A 76 -10.43 7.54 -4.20
N ALA A 77 -10.21 8.59 -4.99
CA ALA A 77 -9.53 9.79 -4.54
C ALA A 77 -10.55 10.94 -4.41
N PRO A 78 -11.31 11.02 -3.28
CA PRO A 78 -12.35 12.04 -3.10
C PRO A 78 -11.77 13.47 -3.09
N TRP A 79 -10.47 13.59 -2.79
CA TRP A 79 -9.71 14.84 -2.89
C TRP A 79 -8.32 14.55 -3.47
N PRO A 80 -7.66 15.52 -4.12
CA PRO A 80 -6.34 15.33 -4.73
C PRO A 80 -5.24 14.91 -3.75
N TRP A 81 -5.45 15.16 -2.46
CA TRP A 81 -4.51 14.84 -1.38
C TRP A 81 -4.88 13.55 -0.63
N LEU A 82 -6.04 12.92 -0.89
CA LEU A 82 -6.53 11.73 -0.19
C LEU A 82 -6.91 10.63 -1.17
N LEU A 83 -6.31 9.47 -1.01
CA LEU A 83 -6.70 8.21 -1.66
C LEU A 83 -7.21 7.24 -0.58
N LEU A 84 -8.42 6.71 -0.77
CA LEU A 84 -8.98 5.60 0.00
C LEU A 84 -9.00 4.37 -0.89
N TYR A 85 -8.68 3.21 -0.35
CA TYR A 85 -8.67 1.96 -1.12
C TYR A 85 -8.99 0.75 -0.25
N GLY A 86 -9.47 -0.30 -0.91
CA GLY A 86 -9.70 -1.59 -0.31
C GLY A 86 -9.36 -2.71 -1.27
N HIS A 87 -8.93 -3.84 -0.71
CA HIS A 87 -8.60 -5.04 -1.45
C HIS A 87 -9.39 -6.21 -0.87
N VAL A 88 -9.73 -7.17 -1.72
CA VAL A 88 -10.30 -8.47 -1.33
C VAL A 88 -9.67 -9.56 -2.19
N GLY A 89 -9.39 -10.70 -1.58
CA GLY A 89 -8.69 -11.74 -2.32
C GLY A 89 -8.58 -13.06 -1.61
N ALA A 90 -7.79 -13.95 -2.20
CA ALA A 90 -7.43 -15.24 -1.67
C ALA A 90 -5.99 -15.20 -1.14
N ALA A 91 -5.75 -15.91 -0.05
CA ALA A 91 -4.45 -16.03 0.57
C ALA A 91 -4.09 -17.50 0.81
N GLU A 92 -2.84 -17.85 0.56
CA GLU A 92 -2.23 -19.11 0.96
C GLU A 92 -1.06 -18.78 1.87
N ALA A 93 -0.98 -19.40 3.05
CA ALA A 93 0.07 -19.10 4.01
C ALA A 93 0.72 -20.37 4.57
N GLU A 94 1.99 -20.24 4.94
CA GLU A 94 2.76 -21.29 5.60
C GLU A 94 3.62 -20.71 6.73
N LEU A 95 3.79 -21.49 7.83
CA LEU A 95 4.79 -21.24 8.86
C LEU A 95 5.96 -22.20 8.65
N GLU A 96 7.11 -21.67 8.24
CA GLU A 96 8.33 -22.47 8.09
C GLU A 96 8.91 -22.85 9.46
N LYS A 97 9.48 -24.06 9.53
CA LYS A 97 10.12 -24.75 10.68
C LYS A 97 9.22 -25.59 11.57
N THR A 98 7.92 -25.53 11.44
CA THR A 98 7.03 -26.50 12.11
C THR A 98 6.29 -27.28 11.03
N MET A 99 6.52 -28.60 10.93
CA MET A 99 5.85 -29.54 10.03
C MET A 99 5.00 -28.85 8.96
N ALA A 100 5.56 -28.68 7.77
CA ALA A 100 5.01 -28.02 6.58
C ALA A 100 3.47 -27.94 6.54
N ALA A 101 2.88 -27.01 7.27
CA ALA A 101 1.49 -26.67 7.14
C ALA A 101 1.40 -25.69 5.96
N LYS A 102 1.15 -26.22 4.77
CA LYS A 102 0.86 -25.41 3.61
C LYS A 102 -0.65 -25.23 3.54
N GLY A 103 -1.12 -24.07 3.95
CA GLY A 103 -2.54 -23.76 3.91
C GLY A 103 -3.02 -23.53 2.48
N SER A 104 -4.12 -24.14 2.12
CA SER A 104 -4.75 -23.95 0.82
C SER A 104 -6.05 -23.13 0.96
N GLY A 105 -6.11 -22.01 0.23
CA GLY A 105 -7.39 -21.40 -0.09
C GLY A 105 -8.10 -20.67 1.06
N GLY A 106 -7.44 -19.72 1.70
CA GLY A 106 -8.10 -18.76 2.58
C GLY A 106 -8.57 -17.51 1.83
N ALA A 107 -9.17 -16.59 2.57
CA ALA A 107 -9.64 -15.31 2.07
C ALA A 107 -9.13 -14.16 2.94
N GLY A 108 -9.14 -12.97 2.41
CA GLY A 108 -8.77 -11.81 3.19
C GLY A 108 -9.16 -10.50 2.53
N GLY A 109 -8.92 -9.44 3.27
CA GLY A 109 -9.14 -8.10 2.77
C GLY A 109 -8.19 -7.11 3.43
N LEU A 110 -8.03 -5.98 2.76
CA LEU A 110 -7.25 -4.85 3.22
C LEU A 110 -8.06 -3.58 3.01
N VAL A 111 -7.96 -2.66 3.94
CA VAL A 111 -8.42 -1.29 3.78
C VAL A 111 -7.28 -0.34 4.06
N GLY A 112 -7.19 0.74 3.28
CA GLY A 112 -6.10 1.69 3.42
C GLY A 112 -6.48 3.11 3.03
N ALA A 113 -5.64 4.03 3.51
CA ALA A 113 -5.72 5.43 3.15
C ALA A 113 -4.31 5.99 2.94
N ARG A 114 -4.17 6.89 1.97
CA ARG A 114 -2.94 7.63 1.70
C ARG A 114 -3.25 9.12 1.64
N VAL A 115 -2.47 9.90 2.36
CA VAL A 115 -2.61 11.36 2.47
C VAL A 115 -1.32 12.03 2.03
N ASN A 116 -1.41 12.99 1.12
CA ASN A 116 -0.30 13.88 0.79
C ASN A 116 -0.20 14.97 1.86
N VAL A 117 0.86 14.93 2.67
CA VAL A 117 1.05 15.85 3.80
C VAL A 117 1.76 17.13 3.37
N TRP A 118 2.68 17.02 2.43
CA TRP A 118 3.47 18.12 1.92
C TRP A 118 3.97 17.81 0.51
N GLN A 119 4.16 18.85 -0.31
CA GLN A 119 4.68 18.69 -1.66
C GLN A 119 5.46 19.90 -2.15
N ILE A 120 6.46 19.63 -2.99
CA ILE A 120 7.13 20.60 -3.86
C ILE A 120 6.86 20.17 -5.30
N TYR A 121 6.61 21.17 -6.13
CA TYR A 121 6.34 20.95 -7.55
C TYR A 121 7.15 21.95 -8.39
N GLU A 122 7.69 21.48 -9.51
CA GLU A 122 8.32 22.32 -10.53
C GLU A 122 7.97 21.79 -11.92
N GLY A 123 7.46 22.65 -12.77
CA GLY A 123 7.14 22.37 -14.18
C GLY A 123 8.14 23.01 -15.10
N VAL A 124 8.61 22.25 -16.08
CA VAL A 124 9.41 22.71 -17.23
C VAL A 124 8.68 22.35 -18.51
N GLU A 125 9.03 23.00 -19.64
CA GLU A 125 8.25 22.95 -20.91
C GLU A 125 7.77 21.57 -21.39
N ASN A 126 8.45 20.46 -21.05
CA ASN A 126 8.12 19.12 -21.52
C ASN A 126 8.07 18.07 -20.40
N SER A 127 8.27 18.47 -19.16
CA SER A 127 8.21 17.57 -18.00
C SER A 127 7.86 18.34 -16.75
N ALA A 128 7.28 17.66 -15.80
CA ALA A 128 7.04 18.19 -14.48
C ALA A 128 7.51 17.15 -13.47
N TRP A 129 8.13 17.61 -12.41
CA TRP A 129 8.46 16.75 -11.28
C TRP A 129 7.82 17.25 -10.00
N ARG A 130 7.53 16.33 -9.14
CA ARG A 130 6.95 16.61 -7.83
C ARG A 130 7.58 15.69 -6.80
N VAL A 131 7.92 16.25 -5.66
CA VAL A 131 8.27 15.49 -4.46
C VAL A 131 7.16 15.65 -3.46
N THR A 132 6.65 14.56 -2.92
CA THR A 132 5.54 14.55 -1.98
C THR A 132 5.93 13.76 -0.74
N LEU A 133 5.72 14.32 0.45
CA LEU A 133 5.71 13.57 1.69
C LEU A 133 4.31 13.01 1.88
N GLN A 134 4.21 11.70 2.04
CA GLN A 134 2.93 11.01 2.21
C GLN A 134 2.86 10.38 3.59
N LEU A 135 1.65 10.27 4.11
CA LEU A 135 1.32 9.40 5.23
C LEU A 135 0.32 8.36 4.72
N ALA A 136 0.63 7.10 4.90
CA ALA A 136 -0.26 6.02 4.52
C ALA A 136 -0.50 5.07 5.70
N GLY A 137 -1.71 4.54 5.79
CA GLY A 137 -2.10 3.55 6.76
C GLY A 137 -2.91 2.45 6.10
N GLU A 138 -2.61 1.21 6.45
CA GLU A 138 -3.26 0.00 5.95
C GLU A 138 -3.63 -0.89 7.13
N TYR A 139 -4.75 -1.59 7.01
CA TYR A 139 -5.14 -2.67 7.88
C TYR A 139 -5.62 -3.83 7.04
N SER A 140 -5.07 -5.00 7.27
CA SER A 140 -5.49 -6.24 6.61
C SER A 140 -5.88 -7.30 7.61
N HIS A 141 -6.86 -8.11 7.23
CA HIS A 141 -7.25 -9.34 7.91
C HIS A 141 -7.27 -10.47 6.89
N ARG A 142 -6.60 -11.57 7.20
CA ARG A 142 -6.42 -12.68 6.27
C ARG A 142 -6.51 -14.02 7.01
N THR A 143 -7.06 -15.01 6.31
CA THR A 143 -7.12 -16.39 6.78
C THR A 143 -6.51 -17.30 5.72
N SER A 144 -5.95 -18.42 6.16
CA SER A 144 -5.51 -19.50 5.29
C SER A 144 -5.81 -20.82 5.97
N ALA A 145 -6.64 -21.66 5.35
CA ALA A 145 -7.00 -22.96 5.88
C ALA A 145 -6.15 -24.05 5.22
N ASP A 146 -5.74 -25.03 5.98
CA ASP A 146 -5.00 -26.19 5.48
C ASP A 146 -5.91 -27.42 5.37
N ASP A 147 -5.67 -28.26 4.34
CA ASP A 147 -6.37 -29.51 4.10
C ASP A 147 -5.99 -30.62 5.10
N GLY A 148 -5.91 -30.28 6.41
CA GLY A 148 -5.73 -31.21 7.52
C GLY A 148 -4.63 -30.89 8.52
N ALA A 149 -3.84 -29.83 8.38
CA ALA A 149 -2.75 -29.49 9.28
C ALA A 149 -2.98 -28.23 10.13
N GLY A 150 -4.01 -27.44 9.85
CA GLY A 150 -4.36 -26.27 10.69
C GLY A 150 -4.85 -25.07 9.91
N GLU A 151 -5.29 -24.07 10.64
CA GLU A 151 -5.77 -22.78 10.12
C GLU A 151 -4.86 -21.67 10.62
N LEU A 152 -4.50 -20.77 9.72
CA LEU A 152 -3.78 -19.54 10.02
C LEU A 152 -4.73 -18.35 9.84
N GLU A 153 -4.78 -17.49 10.85
CA GLU A 153 -5.49 -16.22 10.82
C GLU A 153 -4.56 -15.14 11.29
N TRP A 154 -4.47 -14.01 10.56
CA TRP A 154 -3.64 -12.89 10.99
C TRP A 154 -4.21 -11.54 10.59
N ASP A 155 -3.88 -10.57 11.42
CA ASP A 155 -4.14 -9.16 11.23
C ASP A 155 -2.81 -8.43 11.07
N GLU A 156 -2.76 -7.47 10.14
CA GLU A 156 -1.63 -6.58 9.99
C GLU A 156 -2.10 -5.14 9.93
N GLY A 157 -1.57 -4.31 10.83
CA GLY A 157 -1.67 -2.86 10.77
C GLY A 157 -0.34 -2.29 10.30
N LEU A 158 -0.33 -1.46 9.24
CA LEU A 158 0.85 -0.86 8.67
C LEU A 158 0.69 0.65 8.57
N VAL A 159 1.68 1.40 9.07
CA VAL A 159 1.75 2.87 8.92
C VAL A 159 3.07 3.22 8.26
N MET A 160 3.02 4.04 7.21
CA MET A 160 4.16 4.39 6.37
C MET A 160 4.25 5.91 6.21
N LEU A 161 5.48 6.43 6.13
CA LEU A 161 5.77 7.84 5.86
C LEU A 161 6.75 7.97 4.68
N PRO A 162 6.34 7.60 3.47
CA PRO A 162 7.21 7.66 2.30
C PRO A 162 7.38 9.07 1.75
N ILE A 163 8.58 9.32 1.20
CA ILE A 163 8.83 10.42 0.26
C ILE A 163 8.64 9.84 -1.13
N ASP A 164 7.73 10.43 -1.89
CA ASP A 164 7.39 10.05 -3.26
C ASP A 164 7.97 11.06 -4.24
N TYR A 165 8.71 10.58 -5.21
CA TYR A 165 9.20 11.34 -6.35
C TYR A 165 8.38 10.97 -7.58
N HIS A 166 7.68 11.95 -8.13
CA HIS A 166 6.84 11.80 -9.31
C HIS A 166 7.41 12.60 -10.48
N LEU A 167 7.68 11.92 -11.57
CA LEU A 167 8.09 12.51 -12.84
C LEU A 167 7.00 12.27 -13.87
N SER A 168 6.50 13.35 -14.46
CA SER A 168 5.53 13.30 -15.54
C SER A 168 6.08 13.89 -16.81
N PHE A 169 5.70 13.32 -17.94
CA PHE A 169 6.12 13.74 -19.27
C PHE A 169 4.96 14.47 -19.96
N ALA A 170 5.15 15.76 -20.21
CA ALA A 170 4.12 16.57 -20.89
C ALA A 170 3.99 16.12 -22.34
N ARG A 171 2.78 15.82 -22.78
CA ARG A 171 2.48 15.58 -24.19
C ARG A 171 2.60 16.89 -24.97
N ARG A 172 3.45 16.95 -25.97
CA ARG A 172 3.23 17.89 -27.07
C ARG A 172 2.01 17.43 -27.86
N ALA A 173 0.90 18.16 -27.73
CA ALA A 173 -0.37 17.88 -28.39
C ALA A 173 -0.31 18.07 -29.91
N ARG A 174 0.48 17.28 -30.62
CA ARG A 174 0.42 17.19 -32.08
C ARG A 174 0.72 15.76 -32.51
N ASN A 175 -0.32 15.02 -32.87
CA ASN A 175 -0.25 13.70 -33.51
C ASN A 175 0.44 12.61 -32.69
N VAL A 176 -0.16 12.19 -31.60
CA VAL A 176 0.43 11.14 -30.78
C VAL A 176 -0.50 9.95 -30.68
N ASP A 177 0.00 8.80 -31.13
CA ASP A 177 -0.58 7.50 -30.86
C ASP A 177 -0.68 7.26 -29.35
N ALA A 178 -1.76 6.66 -28.90
CA ALA A 178 -2.18 6.56 -27.51
C ALA A 178 -1.29 5.67 -26.61
N HIS A 179 -0.07 5.35 -27.01
CA HIS A 179 0.76 4.34 -26.37
C HIS A 179 2.01 4.86 -25.64
N GLU A 180 2.10 6.18 -25.38
CA GLU A 180 3.28 6.73 -24.73
C GLU A 180 3.18 6.70 -23.21
N PHE A 181 4.30 6.32 -22.59
CA PHE A 181 4.60 6.41 -21.17
C PHE A 181 4.29 7.81 -20.62
N GLN A 182 3.51 7.90 -19.54
CA GLN A 182 3.00 9.19 -19.08
C GLN A 182 3.65 9.69 -17.80
N SER A 183 3.91 8.81 -16.85
CA SER A 183 4.57 9.21 -15.60
C SER A 183 5.21 8.03 -14.88
N LEU A 184 6.18 8.36 -14.05
CA LEU A 184 6.88 7.45 -13.16
C LEU A 184 6.79 8.00 -11.74
N HIS A 185 6.43 7.15 -10.80
CA HIS A 185 6.55 7.38 -9.37
C HIS A 185 7.61 6.46 -8.79
N ALA A 186 8.38 6.96 -7.86
CA ALA A 186 9.27 6.15 -7.04
C ALA A 186 9.20 6.69 -5.60
N TYR A 187 9.05 5.80 -4.63
CA TYR A 187 8.93 6.21 -3.24
C TYR A 187 9.74 5.32 -2.32
N VAL A 188 10.14 5.91 -1.19
CA VAL A 188 10.81 5.20 -0.09
C VAL A 188 10.53 5.91 1.22
N GLY A 189 10.40 5.18 2.31
CA GLY A 189 10.20 5.76 3.63
C GLY A 189 10.19 4.75 4.76
N PRO A 190 10.25 5.25 6.01
CA PRO A 190 10.09 4.42 7.18
C PRO A 190 8.67 3.91 7.30
N ALA A 191 8.53 2.75 7.93
CA ALA A 191 7.26 2.11 8.19
C ALA A 191 7.26 1.46 9.58
N VAL A 192 6.07 1.37 10.15
CA VAL A 192 5.80 0.63 11.40
C VAL A 192 4.66 -0.34 11.14
N SER A 193 4.89 -1.59 11.47
CA SER A 193 3.93 -2.68 11.35
C SER A 193 3.50 -3.18 12.73
N ALA A 194 2.33 -3.79 12.80
CA ALA A 194 1.86 -4.60 13.90
C ALA A 194 1.14 -5.80 13.29
N LEU A 195 1.82 -6.94 13.28
CA LEU A 195 1.28 -8.20 12.77
C LEU A 195 1.11 -9.15 13.95
N ASP A 196 -0.13 -9.56 14.17
CA ASP A 196 -0.51 -10.54 15.19
C ASP A 196 -1.41 -11.60 14.52
N GLY A 197 -1.38 -12.83 15.00
CA GLY A 197 -2.25 -13.88 14.46
C GLY A 197 -2.31 -15.11 15.33
N THR A 198 -3.12 -16.07 14.87
CA THR A 198 -3.33 -17.36 15.52
C THR A 198 -3.08 -18.50 14.53
N TRP A 199 -2.47 -19.55 15.04
CA TRP A 199 -2.35 -20.82 14.36
C TRP A 199 -3.12 -21.87 15.13
N THR A 200 -4.13 -22.46 14.50
CA THR A 200 -4.94 -23.53 15.08
C THR A 200 -4.59 -24.85 14.42
N CYS A 201 -4.04 -25.79 15.18
CA CYS A 201 -3.69 -27.13 14.72
C CYS A 201 -4.25 -28.18 15.65
N ALA A 202 -4.95 -29.17 15.12
CA ALA A 202 -5.59 -30.27 15.89
C ALA A 202 -6.44 -29.79 17.07
N GLY A 203 -7.05 -28.61 16.96
CA GLY A 203 -7.88 -28.00 18.02
C GLY A 203 -7.07 -27.29 19.11
N VAL A 204 -5.77 -27.11 18.90
CA VAL A 204 -4.91 -26.31 19.78
C VAL A 204 -4.60 -24.99 19.08
N GLU A 205 -4.96 -23.89 19.72
CA GLU A 205 -4.73 -22.52 19.27
C GLU A 205 -3.45 -21.97 19.88
N GLN A 206 -2.62 -21.34 19.06
CA GLN A 206 -1.36 -20.70 19.46
C GLN A 206 -1.24 -19.32 18.82
N ASP A 207 -1.03 -18.31 19.66
CA ASP A 207 -0.84 -16.95 19.20
C ASP A 207 0.59 -16.73 18.68
N PHE A 208 0.71 -15.94 17.64
CA PHE A 208 2.00 -15.43 17.16
C PHE A 208 1.94 -13.91 16.95
N SER A 209 3.11 -13.29 17.00
CA SER A 209 3.26 -11.86 16.70
C SER A 209 4.55 -11.61 15.93
N GLU A 210 4.61 -10.52 15.20
CA GLU A 210 5.83 -10.15 14.48
C GLU A 210 7.01 -9.95 15.42
N LYS A 211 8.22 -10.18 14.88
CA LYS A 211 9.47 -10.01 15.60
C LYS A 211 9.92 -8.55 15.61
N GLU A 212 9.82 -7.87 14.48
CA GLU A 212 10.29 -6.52 14.27
C GLU A 212 9.17 -5.65 13.70
N SER A 213 8.78 -4.61 14.47
CA SER A 213 7.71 -3.70 14.10
C SER A 213 8.18 -2.49 13.27
N PHE A 214 9.49 -2.25 13.16
CA PHE A 214 10.03 -1.12 12.43
C PHE A 214 10.74 -1.58 11.16
N GLY A 215 10.44 -0.91 10.04
CA GLY A 215 10.98 -1.27 8.75
C GLY A 215 11.06 -0.11 7.77
N VAL A 216 11.31 -0.47 6.52
CA VAL A 216 11.37 0.46 5.39
C VAL A 216 10.46 -0.07 4.29
N VAL A 217 9.69 0.82 3.70
CA VAL A 217 8.90 0.56 2.50
C VAL A 217 9.48 1.32 1.33
N GLY A 218 9.52 0.68 0.17
CA GLY A 218 9.92 1.34 -1.07
C GLY A 218 9.16 0.76 -2.25
N GLY A 219 9.04 1.54 -3.31
CA GLY A 219 8.33 1.06 -4.48
C GLY A 219 8.32 2.05 -5.62
N GLY A 220 7.59 1.69 -6.64
CA GLY A 220 7.38 2.56 -7.79
C GLY A 220 6.13 2.19 -8.56
N GLU A 221 5.68 3.13 -9.34
CA GLU A 221 4.53 3.01 -10.20
C GLU A 221 4.78 3.70 -11.52
N MET A 222 4.41 3.04 -12.57
CA MET A 222 4.56 3.50 -13.93
C MET A 222 3.20 3.56 -14.63
N TRP A 223 2.79 4.76 -15.06
CA TRP A 223 1.60 4.95 -15.89
C TRP A 223 1.95 4.76 -17.35
N LEU A 224 1.55 3.63 -17.90
CA LEU A 224 1.79 3.26 -19.30
C LEU A 224 0.85 4.01 -20.24
N LEU A 225 -0.37 4.25 -19.78
CA LEU A 225 -1.44 4.99 -20.47
C LEU A 225 -2.02 6.01 -19.50
N ALA A 226 -2.90 6.88 -19.97
CA ALA A 226 -3.61 7.85 -19.13
C ALA A 226 -4.34 7.21 -17.95
N ASN A 227 -4.73 5.96 -18.11
CA ASN A 227 -5.60 5.24 -17.19
C ASN A 227 -5.08 3.87 -16.74
N LEU A 228 -3.91 3.41 -17.24
CA LEU A 228 -3.33 2.11 -16.88
C LEU A 228 -1.99 2.28 -16.21
N ALA A 229 -1.85 1.76 -15.00
CA ALA A 229 -0.63 1.78 -14.23
C ALA A 229 -0.18 0.38 -13.81
N PHE A 230 1.14 0.19 -13.80
CA PHE A 230 1.81 -0.96 -13.19
C PHE A 230 2.61 -0.46 -11.98
N GLY A 231 2.47 -1.13 -10.84
CA GLY A 231 3.15 -0.80 -9.60
C GLY A 231 3.89 -1.99 -9.00
N ALA A 232 4.93 -1.69 -8.25
CA ALA A 232 5.66 -2.65 -7.42
C ALA A 232 6.01 -2.00 -6.08
N ARG A 233 5.94 -2.78 -4.99
CA ARG A 233 6.30 -2.38 -3.63
C ARG A 233 7.16 -3.47 -2.99
N VAL A 234 8.09 -3.05 -2.16
CA VAL A 234 8.89 -3.92 -1.31
C VAL A 234 8.84 -3.38 0.11
N ASP A 235 8.56 -4.24 1.07
CA ASP A 235 8.53 -3.95 2.50
C ASP A 235 9.62 -4.75 3.20
N TRP A 236 10.40 -4.09 4.03
CA TRP A 236 11.55 -4.67 4.72
C TRP A 236 11.42 -4.53 6.24
N PHE A 237 11.08 -5.65 6.91
CA PHE A 237 10.89 -5.75 8.37
C PHE A 237 11.57 -7.02 8.92
N ASP A 238 12.91 -7.10 8.85
CA ASP A 238 13.70 -8.31 9.11
C ASP A 238 13.43 -9.48 8.12
N GLY A 239 12.37 -9.39 7.33
CA GLY A 239 12.02 -10.18 6.16
C GLY A 239 11.75 -9.26 4.98
N VAL A 240 11.67 -9.81 3.78
CA VAL A 240 11.39 -9.05 2.56
C VAL A 240 10.05 -9.50 1.99
N SER A 241 9.06 -8.63 2.04
CA SER A 241 7.77 -8.79 1.36
C SER A 241 7.75 -8.00 0.07
N GLY A 242 7.00 -8.44 -0.91
CA GLY A 242 6.88 -7.75 -2.19
C GLY A 242 5.47 -7.81 -2.74
N GLN A 243 5.04 -6.74 -3.39
CA GLN A 243 3.74 -6.64 -4.03
C GLN A 243 3.89 -6.09 -5.45
N VAL A 244 3.10 -6.61 -6.37
CA VAL A 244 2.93 -6.06 -7.72
C VAL A 244 1.46 -5.79 -7.98
N THR A 245 1.17 -4.69 -8.69
CA THR A 245 -0.20 -4.27 -8.94
C THR A 245 -0.38 -3.82 -10.38
N LEU A 246 -1.53 -4.10 -10.94
CA LEU A 246 -2.01 -3.54 -12.20
C LEU A 246 -3.29 -2.78 -11.91
N ARG A 247 -3.33 -1.48 -12.24
CA ARG A 247 -4.44 -0.59 -11.89
C ARG A 247 -4.99 0.12 -13.11
N TYR A 248 -6.29 0.27 -13.15
CA TYR A 248 -7.00 1.06 -14.15
C TYR A 248 -7.80 2.17 -13.46
N ARG A 249 -7.71 3.39 -13.99
CA ARG A 249 -8.41 4.59 -13.50
C ARG A 249 -9.47 5.03 -14.52
N PHE A 250 -10.67 5.36 -14.01
CA PHE A 250 -11.79 5.87 -14.80
C PHE A 250 -11.86 7.38 -14.78
#